data_eae510a7ec89f5270f375eade0e99aff
#
_entry.id   eae510a7ec89f5270f375eade0e99aff
#
_cell.length_a   1.000
_cell.length_b   1.000
_cell.length_c   1.000
_cell.angle_alpha   90.00
_cell.angle_beta   90.00
_cell.angle_gamma   90.00
#
_symmetry.space_group_name_H-M   'P 1'
#
loop_
_entity.id
_entity.type
_entity.pdbx_description
1 polymer ?
#
loop_
_entity_poly.entity_id
_entity_poly.type
_entity_poly.pdbx_seq_one_letter_code
_entity_poly.pdbx_strand_id
1 'polypeptide(L)'
;MSKKVLMAVANYYTSPFQVGSHHYARAFEKLGYEVLFISNPISPIHKIFANSSELKERERIYKKGGESAGGIFYYVPRSLFTPQNKPFLSSNFVLNNWQNFTCPSLLNFIKERGFGKVDILWFDSPLFGFLLDTITYKKSILRIADYAKGFGAVSDAQFDAEIKIANSVDTVIYTAKNLKDKYAEIKDKSKMYYLPNGIDLDFFKAADRALPQELEDIPEPRVIYVGAIHDWFDVDLVYYCAKNLPNYSFIIIG
;
A
#
# COMPACT_ATOMS: atom_id res chain seq x y z
N MET A 1 -27.93 -6.69 7.22
CA MET A 1 -26.55 -7.22 7.10
C MET A 1 -25.61 -6.04 6.99
N SER A 2 -24.52 -6.03 7.73
CA SER A 2 -23.49 -5.01 7.62
C SER A 2 -22.86 -5.04 6.22
N LYS A 3 -22.49 -3.88 5.70
CA LYS A 3 -21.74 -3.76 4.44
C LYS A 3 -20.29 -4.19 4.67
N LYS A 4 -19.68 -4.87 3.71
CA LYS A 4 -18.34 -5.44 3.85
C LYS A 4 -17.39 -4.97 2.75
N VAL A 5 -16.14 -4.66 3.14
CA VAL A 5 -15.04 -4.38 2.23
C VAL A 5 -13.90 -5.34 2.51
N LEU A 6 -13.43 -6.05 1.48
CA LEU A 6 -12.17 -6.79 1.51
C LEU A 6 -11.10 -5.98 0.80
N MET A 7 -10.08 -5.56 1.53
CA MET A 7 -8.96 -4.77 1.02
C MET A 7 -7.70 -5.64 0.90
N ALA A 8 -7.18 -5.78 -0.29
CA ALA A 8 -5.94 -6.49 -0.62
C ALA A 8 -4.84 -5.47 -0.92
N VAL A 9 -3.91 -5.27 0.01
CA VAL A 9 -3.01 -4.11 0.03
C VAL A 9 -1.54 -4.50 0.16
N ALA A 10 -0.63 -3.61 -0.21
CA ALA A 10 0.80 -3.87 -0.10
C ALA A 10 1.29 -3.75 1.35
N ASN A 11 0.95 -2.68 2.04
CA ASN A 11 1.45 -2.36 3.37
C ASN A 11 0.61 -3.00 4.48
N TYR A 12 1.23 -3.32 5.61
CA TYR A 12 0.51 -3.83 6.79
C TYR A 12 -0.12 -2.68 7.59
N TYR A 13 -1.23 -2.97 8.26
CA TYR A 13 -2.10 -1.95 8.86
C TYR A 13 -1.42 -1.11 9.95
N THR A 14 -0.56 -1.73 10.78
CA THR A 14 0.17 -1.05 11.86
C THR A 14 1.49 -0.42 11.40
N SER A 15 1.70 -0.28 10.08
CA SER A 15 2.89 0.39 9.55
C SER A 15 2.99 1.83 10.07
N PRO A 16 4.16 2.29 10.48
CA PRO A 16 4.36 3.70 10.82
C PRO A 16 4.15 4.61 9.60
N PHE A 17 4.39 4.08 8.39
CA PHE A 17 4.13 4.78 7.14
C PHE A 17 2.67 4.59 6.71
N GLN A 18 1.83 5.54 7.09
CA GLN A 18 0.41 5.53 6.75
C GLN A 18 0.20 6.01 5.32
N VAL A 19 -0.12 5.08 4.42
CA VAL A 19 -0.39 5.37 3.00
C VAL A 19 -1.90 5.38 2.72
N GLY A 20 -2.28 5.72 1.49
CA GLY A 20 -3.68 5.83 1.07
C GLY A 20 -4.59 4.69 1.51
N SER A 21 -4.12 3.43 1.43
CA SER A 21 -4.91 2.25 1.84
C SER A 21 -5.41 2.32 3.29
N HIS A 22 -4.59 2.85 4.20
CA HIS A 22 -4.96 3.02 5.61
C HIS A 22 -6.06 4.06 5.79
N HIS A 23 -5.96 5.16 5.04
CA HIS A 23 -6.98 6.22 5.07
C HIS A 23 -8.31 5.74 4.48
N TYR A 24 -8.26 4.98 3.37
CA TYR A 24 -9.46 4.37 2.79
C TYR A 24 -10.10 3.34 3.73
N ALA A 25 -9.31 2.50 4.41
CA ALA A 25 -9.85 1.56 5.40
C ALA A 25 -10.62 2.27 6.51
N ARG A 26 -10.04 3.33 7.09
CA ARG A 26 -10.72 4.16 8.11
C ARG A 26 -11.94 4.90 7.56
N ALA A 27 -11.89 5.35 6.31
CA ALA A 27 -13.03 5.98 5.66
C ALA A 27 -14.20 4.99 5.46
N PHE A 28 -13.92 3.76 5.03
CA PHE A 28 -14.93 2.71 4.93
C PHE A 28 -15.54 2.36 6.28
N GLU A 29 -14.72 2.26 7.34
CA GLU A 29 -15.20 2.04 8.69
C GLU A 29 -16.15 3.17 9.14
N LYS A 30 -15.74 4.44 8.96
CA LYS A 30 -16.58 5.61 9.26
C LYS A 30 -17.91 5.60 8.50
N LEU A 31 -17.95 5.01 7.31
CA LEU A 31 -19.16 4.82 6.50
C LEU A 31 -19.98 3.58 6.92
N GLY A 32 -19.61 2.90 7.99
CA GLY A 32 -20.33 1.75 8.55
C GLY A 32 -20.04 0.42 7.84
N TYR A 33 -18.92 0.30 7.13
CA TYR A 33 -18.48 -0.97 6.58
C TYR A 33 -17.65 -1.75 7.61
N GLU A 34 -17.84 -3.06 7.65
CA GLU A 34 -16.84 -3.97 8.21
C GLU A 34 -15.70 -4.11 7.21
N VAL A 35 -14.46 -3.92 7.65
CA VAL A 35 -13.29 -3.94 6.77
C VAL A 35 -12.38 -5.12 7.13
N LEU A 36 -12.07 -5.96 6.15
CA LEU A 36 -10.97 -6.93 6.23
C LEU A 36 -9.78 -6.40 5.42
N PHE A 37 -8.72 -6.01 6.12
CA PHE A 37 -7.50 -5.45 5.55
C PHE A 37 -6.40 -6.53 5.50
N ILE A 38 -6.12 -7.06 4.32
CA ILE A 38 -5.10 -8.09 4.12
C ILE A 38 -3.90 -7.50 3.42
N SER A 39 -2.75 -7.56 4.07
CA SER A 39 -1.49 -7.07 3.51
C SER A 39 -0.74 -8.16 2.75
N ASN A 40 0.27 -7.74 1.97
CA ASN A 40 1.16 -8.67 1.28
C ASN A 40 1.70 -9.74 2.24
N PRO A 41 1.92 -10.99 1.75
CA PRO A 41 2.37 -12.09 2.60
C PRO A 41 3.80 -11.91 3.09
N ILE A 42 4.09 -12.56 4.23
CA ILE A 42 5.46 -12.83 4.67
C ILE A 42 5.84 -14.28 4.34
N SER A 43 7.14 -14.55 4.27
CA SER A 43 7.66 -15.91 4.09
C SER A 43 8.87 -16.17 4.99
N PRO A 44 9.21 -17.44 5.26
CA PRO A 44 10.44 -17.80 5.97
C PRO A 44 11.71 -17.22 5.32
N ILE A 45 11.68 -17.06 4.00
CA ILE A 45 12.80 -16.52 3.21
C ILE A 45 13.12 -15.07 3.60
N HIS A 46 12.12 -14.26 3.97
CA HIS A 46 12.36 -12.90 4.44
C HIS A 46 13.30 -12.84 5.66
N LYS A 47 13.24 -13.84 6.55
CA LYS A 47 14.12 -13.90 7.74
C LYS A 47 15.59 -14.08 7.40
N ILE A 48 15.88 -14.70 6.27
CA ILE A 48 17.27 -14.96 5.83
C ILE A 48 17.92 -13.65 5.37
N PHE A 49 17.11 -12.73 4.81
CA PHE A 49 17.58 -11.51 4.17
C PHE A 49 17.34 -10.22 4.95
N ALA A 50 16.45 -10.24 5.94
CA ALA A 50 16.10 -9.06 6.72
C ALA A 50 15.62 -9.42 8.13
N ASN A 51 16.22 -8.77 9.13
CA ASN A 51 15.75 -8.81 10.52
C ASN A 51 15.26 -7.40 10.93
N SER A 52 14.30 -6.86 10.16
CA SER A 52 13.76 -5.52 10.40
C SER A 52 12.67 -5.52 11.46
N SER A 53 12.46 -4.37 12.10
CA SER A 53 11.31 -4.14 13.00
C SER A 53 9.97 -4.38 12.30
N GLU A 54 9.90 -4.00 11.02
CA GLU A 54 8.75 -4.25 10.15
C GLU A 54 8.42 -5.75 10.04
N LEU A 55 9.41 -6.58 9.73
CA LEU A 55 9.18 -8.03 9.61
C LEU A 55 8.73 -8.64 10.93
N LYS A 56 9.32 -8.20 12.06
CA LYS A 56 8.91 -8.66 13.40
C LYS A 56 7.45 -8.31 13.70
N GLU A 57 7.03 -7.09 13.36
CA GLU A 57 5.65 -6.66 13.57
C GLU A 57 4.66 -7.46 12.69
N ARG A 58 4.98 -7.66 11.41
CA ARG A 58 4.19 -8.48 10.49
C ARG A 58 4.07 -9.93 10.96
N GLU A 59 5.16 -10.50 11.50
CA GLU A 59 5.12 -11.84 12.12
C GLU A 59 4.28 -11.88 13.39
N ARG A 60 4.30 -10.82 14.20
CA ARG A 60 3.46 -10.68 15.38
C ARG A 60 1.98 -10.76 15.01
N ILE A 61 1.57 -9.97 13.99
CA ILE A 61 0.19 -9.96 13.49
C ILE A 61 -0.19 -11.35 12.96
N TYR A 62 0.67 -11.98 12.16
CA TYR A 62 0.43 -13.34 11.68
C TYR A 62 0.22 -14.34 12.82
N LYS A 63 1.13 -14.36 13.81
CA LYS A 63 1.08 -15.30 14.97
C LYS A 63 -0.18 -15.14 15.81
N LYS A 64 -0.70 -13.93 15.91
CA LYS A 64 -1.98 -13.63 16.59
C LYS A 64 -3.21 -14.01 15.77
N GLY A 65 -3.06 -14.43 14.54
CA GLY A 65 -4.18 -14.70 13.63
C GLY A 65 -4.92 -13.45 13.19
N GLY A 66 -4.23 -12.29 13.17
CA GLY A 66 -4.79 -10.97 12.90
C GLY A 66 -5.22 -10.23 14.16
N GLU A 67 -5.57 -8.96 14.00
CA GLU A 67 -6.01 -8.08 15.10
C GLU A 67 -7.09 -7.11 14.59
N SER A 68 -7.79 -6.47 15.52
CA SER A 68 -8.82 -5.47 15.20
C SER A 68 -8.44 -4.09 15.72
N ALA A 69 -8.80 -3.07 14.93
CA ALA A 69 -8.79 -1.68 15.34
C ALA A 69 -10.16 -1.09 14.94
N GLY A 70 -11.06 -0.96 15.92
CA GLY A 70 -12.46 -0.60 15.62
C GLY A 70 -13.15 -1.66 14.75
N GLY A 71 -13.82 -1.22 13.69
CA GLY A 71 -14.47 -2.07 12.68
C GLY A 71 -13.53 -2.63 11.60
N ILE A 72 -12.22 -2.41 11.72
CA ILE A 72 -11.22 -2.89 10.79
C ILE A 72 -10.50 -4.10 11.40
N PHE A 73 -10.63 -5.27 10.76
CA PHE A 73 -9.81 -6.43 11.07
C PHE A 73 -8.65 -6.51 10.08
N TYR A 74 -7.40 -6.61 10.56
CA TYR A 74 -6.22 -6.66 9.71
C TYR A 74 -5.41 -7.93 9.91
N TYR A 75 -4.85 -8.43 8.80
CA TYR A 75 -4.13 -9.69 8.77
C TYR A 75 -2.93 -9.66 7.83
N VAL A 76 -1.88 -10.35 8.22
CA VAL A 76 -0.69 -10.60 7.40
C VAL A 76 -0.61 -12.10 7.13
N PRO A 77 -0.86 -12.57 5.90
CA PRO A 77 -0.73 -13.99 5.58
C PRO A 77 0.73 -14.42 5.55
N ARG A 78 0.97 -15.70 5.85
CA ARG A 78 2.29 -16.32 5.69
C ARG A 78 2.23 -17.39 4.62
N SER A 79 3.13 -17.31 3.65
CA SER A 79 3.29 -18.29 2.58
C SER A 79 4.71 -18.85 2.59
N LEU A 80 4.91 -20.07 2.08
CA LEU A 80 6.25 -20.64 1.88
C LEU A 80 7.07 -19.79 0.88
N PHE A 81 6.42 -19.31 -0.17
CA PHE A 81 7.00 -18.46 -1.21
C PHE A 81 6.19 -17.18 -1.33
N THR A 82 6.89 -16.06 -1.52
CA THR A 82 6.25 -14.76 -1.78
C THR A 82 6.83 -14.16 -3.04
N PRO A 83 6.00 -13.57 -3.92
CA PRO A 83 6.50 -12.89 -5.12
C PRO A 83 7.44 -11.75 -4.73
N GLN A 84 8.65 -11.77 -5.29
CA GLN A 84 9.69 -10.77 -5.10
C GLN A 84 10.48 -10.62 -6.41
N ASN A 85 11.12 -9.46 -6.61
CA ASN A 85 12.01 -9.25 -7.75
C ASN A 85 13.37 -9.95 -7.52
N LYS A 86 13.35 -11.29 -7.45
CA LYS A 86 14.52 -12.17 -7.29
C LYS A 86 14.37 -13.40 -8.17
N PRO A 87 15.47 -14.07 -8.57
CA PRO A 87 15.41 -15.31 -9.34
C PRO A 87 14.41 -16.30 -8.73
N PHE A 88 13.62 -16.99 -9.56
CA PHE A 88 12.52 -17.89 -9.21
C PHE A 88 11.31 -17.16 -8.57
N LEU A 89 11.52 -16.28 -7.58
CA LEU A 89 10.42 -15.60 -6.86
C LEU A 89 9.72 -14.53 -7.71
N SER A 90 10.34 -14.06 -8.79
CA SER A 90 9.72 -13.16 -9.78
C SER A 90 8.92 -13.90 -10.86
N SER A 91 8.87 -15.24 -10.81
CA SER A 91 8.19 -16.04 -11.83
C SER A 91 6.66 -15.92 -11.75
N ASN A 92 6.01 -16.04 -12.91
CA ASN A 92 4.55 -16.14 -12.98
C ASN A 92 3.99 -17.32 -12.17
N PHE A 93 4.75 -18.41 -12.02
CA PHE A 93 4.35 -19.52 -11.17
C PHE A 93 4.17 -19.10 -9.71
N VAL A 94 5.18 -18.43 -9.12
CA VAL A 94 5.09 -17.96 -7.74
C VAL A 94 4.01 -16.90 -7.60
N LEU A 95 3.93 -15.94 -8.53
CA LEU A 95 2.94 -14.87 -8.51
C LEU A 95 1.50 -15.39 -8.54
N ASN A 96 1.22 -16.42 -9.33
CA ASN A 96 -0.14 -16.94 -9.50
C ASN A 96 -0.51 -18.03 -8.48
N ASN A 97 0.44 -18.54 -7.68
CA ASN A 97 0.20 -19.72 -6.82
C ASN A 97 0.58 -19.50 -5.35
N TRP A 98 1.20 -18.39 -4.97
CA TRP A 98 1.66 -18.16 -3.58
C TRP A 98 0.55 -18.36 -2.55
N GLN A 99 -0.69 -18.04 -2.88
CA GLN A 99 -1.85 -18.18 -2.00
C GLN A 99 -2.15 -19.65 -1.64
N ASN A 100 -1.77 -20.60 -2.49
CA ASN A 100 -1.94 -22.04 -2.26
C ASN A 100 -0.94 -22.59 -1.23
N PHE A 101 0.12 -21.84 -0.95
CA PHE A 101 1.18 -22.20 0.01
C PHE A 101 1.06 -21.43 1.32
N THR A 102 -0.12 -20.83 1.60
CA THR A 102 -0.37 -20.12 2.86
C THR A 102 -0.76 -21.08 3.97
N CYS A 103 -0.29 -20.80 5.17
CA CYS A 103 -0.69 -21.51 6.38
C CYS A 103 -1.06 -20.48 7.46
N PRO A 104 -2.32 -20.48 7.95
CA PRO A 104 -3.49 -21.20 7.45
C PRO A 104 -3.85 -20.81 6.00
N SER A 105 -4.72 -21.62 5.35
CA SER A 105 -5.23 -21.28 4.02
C SER A 105 -5.88 -19.91 4.02
N LEU A 106 -5.35 -18.99 3.21
CA LEU A 106 -5.84 -17.61 3.15
C LEU A 106 -7.31 -17.54 2.73
N LEU A 107 -7.72 -18.34 1.75
CA LEU A 107 -9.11 -18.34 1.29
C LEU A 107 -10.07 -18.86 2.36
N ASN A 108 -9.69 -19.92 3.09
CA ASN A 108 -10.53 -20.41 4.19
C ASN A 108 -10.62 -19.36 5.29
N PHE A 109 -9.50 -18.75 5.66
CA PHE A 109 -9.46 -17.66 6.63
C PHE A 109 -10.42 -16.51 6.26
N ILE A 110 -10.39 -16.04 5.02
CA ILE A 110 -11.29 -14.99 4.52
C ILE A 110 -12.77 -15.43 4.65
N LYS A 111 -13.08 -16.66 4.24
CA LYS A 111 -14.46 -17.19 4.28
C LYS A 111 -14.96 -17.42 5.70
N GLU A 112 -14.15 -17.98 6.58
CA GLU A 112 -14.47 -18.21 8.00
C GLU A 112 -14.72 -16.91 8.75
N ARG A 113 -14.06 -15.81 8.35
CA ARG A 113 -14.32 -14.46 8.84
C ARG A 113 -15.57 -13.81 8.24
N GLY A 114 -16.29 -14.50 7.37
CA GLY A 114 -17.52 -14.02 6.74
C GLY A 114 -17.29 -13.04 5.59
N PHE A 115 -16.06 -13.01 5.00
CA PHE A 115 -15.73 -12.17 3.84
C PHE A 115 -15.70 -12.96 2.52
N GLY A 116 -16.27 -14.14 2.47
CA GLY A 116 -16.46 -14.87 1.20
C GLY A 116 -17.44 -14.18 0.23
N LYS A 117 -18.27 -13.26 0.74
CA LYS A 117 -19.13 -12.36 -0.02
C LYS A 117 -19.04 -10.96 0.55
N VAL A 118 -18.70 -9.97 -0.31
CA VAL A 118 -18.44 -8.58 0.09
C VAL A 118 -19.17 -7.59 -0.83
N ASP A 119 -19.38 -6.37 -0.36
CA ASP A 119 -19.92 -5.30 -1.19
C ASP A 119 -18.82 -4.72 -2.08
N ILE A 120 -17.61 -4.56 -1.53
CA ILE A 120 -16.47 -4.00 -2.26
C ILE A 120 -15.27 -4.95 -2.12
N LEU A 121 -14.65 -5.29 -3.25
CA LEU A 121 -13.35 -5.92 -3.34
C LEU A 121 -12.34 -4.87 -3.82
N TRP A 122 -11.41 -4.49 -2.93
CA TRP A 122 -10.45 -3.41 -3.15
C TRP A 122 -9.03 -3.93 -3.31
N PHE A 123 -8.32 -3.42 -4.33
CA PHE A 123 -6.94 -3.77 -4.62
C PHE A 123 -6.02 -2.55 -4.56
N ASP A 124 -4.96 -2.65 -3.78
CA ASP A 124 -3.76 -1.79 -3.77
C ASP A 124 -2.49 -2.64 -3.91
N SER A 125 -2.62 -3.92 -4.24
CA SER A 125 -1.51 -4.83 -4.48
C SER A 125 -1.82 -5.78 -5.63
N PRO A 126 -0.88 -5.97 -6.57
CA PRO A 126 -1.04 -6.89 -7.71
C PRO A 126 -1.03 -8.37 -7.31
N LEU A 127 -0.63 -8.71 -6.08
CA LEU A 127 -0.47 -10.09 -5.65
C LEU A 127 -1.80 -10.84 -5.46
N PHE A 128 -2.90 -10.13 -5.32
CA PHE A 128 -4.19 -10.69 -4.91
C PHE A 128 -5.20 -10.86 -6.05
N GLY A 129 -4.76 -10.85 -7.30
CA GLY A 129 -5.65 -11.00 -8.46
C GLY A 129 -6.58 -12.21 -8.41
N PHE A 130 -6.14 -13.32 -7.78
CA PHE A 130 -6.93 -14.54 -7.58
C PHE A 130 -8.24 -14.31 -6.80
N LEU A 131 -8.36 -13.23 -6.03
CA LEU A 131 -9.59 -12.90 -5.31
C LEU A 131 -10.74 -12.55 -6.24
N LEU A 132 -10.47 -12.08 -7.46
CA LEU A 132 -11.50 -11.81 -8.47
C LEU A 132 -12.31 -13.05 -8.83
N ASP A 133 -11.66 -14.23 -8.82
CA ASP A 133 -12.29 -15.49 -9.19
C ASP A 133 -12.80 -16.30 -7.98
N THR A 134 -12.41 -15.93 -6.75
CA THR A 134 -12.64 -16.76 -5.56
C THR A 134 -13.55 -16.14 -4.51
N ILE A 135 -13.76 -14.81 -4.58
CA ILE A 135 -14.65 -14.06 -3.69
C ILE A 135 -15.84 -13.52 -4.47
N THR A 136 -17.04 -13.61 -3.88
CA THR A 136 -18.22 -12.96 -4.46
C THR A 136 -18.24 -11.49 -4.05
N TYR A 137 -18.38 -10.57 -4.98
CA TYR A 137 -18.40 -9.13 -4.70
C TYR A 137 -19.49 -8.42 -5.54
N LYS A 138 -19.91 -7.24 -5.08
CA LYS A 138 -20.83 -6.37 -5.85
C LYS A 138 -20.05 -5.41 -6.74
N LYS A 139 -18.93 -4.89 -6.25
CA LYS A 139 -18.04 -3.98 -6.96
C LYS A 139 -16.58 -4.32 -6.67
N SER A 140 -15.74 -4.21 -7.69
CA SER A 140 -14.31 -4.37 -7.60
C SER A 140 -13.59 -3.09 -8.02
N ILE A 141 -12.57 -2.70 -7.26
CA ILE A 141 -11.83 -1.46 -7.42
C ILE A 141 -10.33 -1.75 -7.35
N LEU A 142 -9.58 -1.26 -8.33
CA LEU A 142 -8.12 -1.16 -8.24
C LEU A 142 -7.74 0.30 -8.03
N ARG A 143 -6.88 0.57 -7.06
CA ARG A 143 -6.26 1.86 -6.88
C ARG A 143 -4.80 1.81 -7.35
N ILE A 144 -4.46 2.65 -8.32
CA ILE A 144 -3.11 2.89 -8.83
C ILE A 144 -2.59 4.16 -8.15
N ALA A 145 -1.70 3.99 -7.16
CA ALA A 145 -1.13 5.10 -6.42
C ALA A 145 0.05 5.75 -7.14
N ASP A 146 0.89 4.91 -7.74
CA ASP A 146 2.15 5.29 -8.36
C ASP A 146 2.38 4.46 -9.62
N TYR A 147 3.39 4.85 -10.43
CA TYR A 147 3.79 4.06 -11.58
C TYR A 147 4.70 2.91 -11.15
N ALA A 148 4.14 1.69 -11.14
CA ALA A 148 4.82 0.50 -10.60
C ALA A 148 6.20 0.25 -11.26
N LYS A 149 6.35 0.42 -12.58
CA LYS A 149 7.65 0.29 -13.28
C LYS A 149 8.68 1.37 -12.91
N GLY A 150 8.26 2.46 -12.27
CA GLY A 150 9.17 3.48 -11.75
C GLY A 150 9.97 3.03 -10.53
N PHE A 151 9.54 1.96 -9.88
CA PHE A 151 10.22 1.37 -8.73
C PHE A 151 11.01 0.15 -9.16
N GLY A 152 12.33 0.18 -9.05
CA GLY A 152 13.22 -0.93 -9.47
C GLY A 152 12.96 -2.26 -8.75
N ALA A 153 12.16 -2.26 -7.70
CA ALA A 153 11.76 -3.45 -6.94
C ALA A 153 10.59 -4.25 -7.55
N VAL A 154 9.87 -3.67 -8.53
CA VAL A 154 8.71 -4.32 -9.17
C VAL A 154 9.16 -5.10 -10.40
N SER A 155 8.84 -6.39 -10.44
CA SER A 155 9.13 -7.23 -11.63
C SER A 155 8.10 -7.00 -12.73
N ASP A 156 8.46 -7.31 -13.99
CA ASP A 156 7.52 -7.27 -15.12
C ASP A 156 6.28 -8.13 -14.86
N ALA A 157 6.44 -9.31 -14.26
CA ALA A 157 5.33 -10.18 -13.90
C ALA A 157 4.36 -9.54 -12.91
N GLN A 158 4.85 -8.75 -11.95
CA GLN A 158 3.99 -8.01 -11.01
C GLN A 158 3.25 -6.86 -11.71
N PHE A 159 3.92 -6.16 -12.64
CA PHE A 159 3.26 -5.14 -13.45
C PHE A 159 2.18 -5.74 -14.36
N ASP A 160 2.47 -6.86 -15.03
CA ASP A 160 1.49 -7.56 -15.86
C ASP A 160 0.28 -8.05 -15.05
N ALA A 161 0.51 -8.48 -13.80
CA ALA A 161 -0.58 -8.83 -12.88
C ALA A 161 -1.43 -7.62 -12.51
N GLU A 162 -0.83 -6.44 -12.27
CA GLU A 162 -1.57 -5.20 -12.03
C GLU A 162 -2.42 -4.82 -13.24
N ILE A 163 -1.88 -4.90 -14.45
CA ILE A 163 -2.62 -4.68 -15.71
C ILE A 163 -3.77 -5.67 -15.87
N LYS A 164 -3.54 -6.96 -15.54
CA LYS A 164 -4.59 -7.98 -15.57
C LYS A 164 -5.73 -7.64 -14.61
N ILE A 165 -5.42 -7.26 -13.37
CA ILE A 165 -6.42 -6.80 -12.40
C ILE A 165 -7.14 -5.56 -12.95
N ALA A 166 -6.38 -4.56 -13.43
CA ALA A 166 -6.94 -3.33 -13.97
C ALA A 166 -7.93 -3.58 -15.11
N ASN A 167 -7.66 -4.54 -15.98
CA ASN A 167 -8.57 -4.91 -17.07
C ASN A 167 -9.81 -5.69 -16.58
N SER A 168 -9.75 -6.34 -15.41
CA SER A 168 -10.80 -7.22 -14.89
C SER A 168 -11.75 -6.53 -13.91
N VAL A 169 -11.30 -5.50 -13.15
CA VAL A 169 -12.13 -4.80 -12.16
C VAL A 169 -13.18 -3.88 -12.79
N ASP A 170 -14.21 -3.55 -12.03
CA ASP A 170 -15.26 -2.59 -12.45
C ASP A 170 -14.76 -1.15 -12.52
N THR A 171 -13.79 -0.80 -11.66
CA THR A 171 -13.33 0.58 -11.52
C THR A 171 -11.82 0.62 -11.26
N VAL A 172 -11.13 1.54 -11.92
CA VAL A 172 -9.73 1.87 -11.65
C VAL A 172 -9.65 3.30 -11.15
N ILE A 173 -9.07 3.50 -9.98
CA ILE A 173 -8.79 4.82 -9.43
C ILE A 173 -7.28 5.10 -9.60
N TYR A 174 -6.92 6.28 -10.08
CA TYR A 174 -5.53 6.70 -10.19
C TYR A 174 -5.31 8.08 -9.55
N THR A 175 -4.15 8.27 -8.90
CA THR A 175 -3.90 9.40 -8.00
C THR A 175 -3.22 10.59 -8.66
N ALA A 176 -2.57 10.42 -9.81
CA ALA A 176 -1.88 11.46 -10.53
C ALA A 176 -2.25 11.44 -12.02
N LYS A 177 -2.47 12.60 -12.63
CA LYS A 177 -2.99 12.73 -14.01
C LYS A 177 -2.14 11.99 -15.04
N ASN A 178 -0.81 12.02 -14.90
CA ASN A 178 0.13 11.35 -15.79
C ASN A 178 0.10 9.81 -15.70
N LEU A 179 -0.50 9.23 -14.67
CA LEU A 179 -0.64 7.78 -14.55
C LEU A 179 -1.56 7.20 -15.63
N LYS A 180 -2.57 7.95 -16.06
CA LYS A 180 -3.49 7.48 -17.10
C LYS A 180 -2.77 7.12 -18.40
N ASP A 181 -1.78 7.90 -18.77
CA ASP A 181 -1.01 7.69 -20.02
C ASP A 181 0.04 6.58 -19.84
N LYS A 182 0.64 6.48 -18.64
CA LYS A 182 1.63 5.46 -18.31
C LYS A 182 1.05 4.03 -18.24
N TYR A 183 -0.25 3.90 -18.06
CA TYR A 183 -0.99 2.62 -18.04
C TYR A 183 -1.74 2.40 -19.36
N ALA A 184 -1.04 2.56 -20.49
CA ALA A 184 -1.61 2.41 -21.83
C ALA A 184 -2.25 1.04 -22.09
N GLU A 185 -1.77 0.00 -21.42
CA GLU A 185 -2.22 -1.40 -21.52
C GLU A 185 -3.62 -1.63 -20.94
N ILE A 186 -4.17 -0.71 -20.16
CA ILE A 186 -5.57 -0.78 -19.70
C ILE A 186 -6.48 -0.50 -20.88
N LYS A 187 -7.24 -1.50 -21.31
CA LYS A 187 -8.04 -1.48 -22.54
C LYS A 187 -9.22 -0.50 -22.46
N ASP A 188 -9.96 -0.57 -21.36
CA ASP A 188 -11.13 0.30 -21.14
C ASP A 188 -10.76 1.48 -20.24
N LYS A 189 -10.56 2.64 -20.88
CA LYS A 189 -10.25 3.89 -20.18
C LYS A 189 -11.48 4.56 -19.55
N SER A 190 -12.70 4.15 -19.89
CA SER A 190 -13.93 4.76 -19.38
C SER A 190 -14.14 4.42 -17.88
N LYS A 191 -13.57 3.32 -17.40
CA LYS A 191 -13.62 2.92 -15.99
C LYS A 191 -12.50 3.50 -15.13
N MET A 192 -11.61 4.32 -15.70
CA MET A 192 -10.51 4.98 -15.02
C MET A 192 -10.93 6.36 -14.50
N TYR A 193 -10.87 6.54 -13.19
CA TYR A 193 -11.26 7.78 -12.52
C TYR A 193 -10.06 8.41 -11.81
N TYR A 194 -9.83 9.69 -12.09
CA TYR A 194 -8.84 10.48 -11.38
C TYR A 194 -9.36 10.85 -9.99
N LEU A 195 -8.69 10.37 -8.97
CA LEU A 195 -8.96 10.70 -7.57
C LEU A 195 -7.62 10.95 -6.87
N PRO A 196 -7.20 12.20 -6.73
CA PRO A 196 -5.93 12.54 -6.10
C PRO A 196 -5.92 12.15 -4.62
N ASN A 197 -4.73 12.04 -4.04
CA ASN A 197 -4.59 11.85 -2.61
C ASN A 197 -5.19 13.05 -1.86
N GLY A 198 -5.98 12.76 -0.83
CA GLY A 198 -6.54 13.76 0.07
C GLY A 198 -5.62 14.06 1.25
N ILE A 199 -6.01 15.05 2.04
CA ILE A 199 -5.40 15.39 3.32
C ILE A 199 -6.45 15.39 4.42
N ASP A 200 -6.04 15.19 5.65
CA ASP A 200 -6.87 15.42 6.84
C ASP A 200 -6.86 16.92 7.16
N LEU A 201 -7.91 17.62 6.70
CA LEU A 201 -8.02 19.06 6.87
C LEU A 201 -8.07 19.48 8.33
N ASP A 202 -8.74 18.72 9.19
CA ASP A 202 -8.88 19.06 10.61
C ASP A 202 -7.53 18.92 11.30
N PHE A 203 -6.75 17.90 10.93
CA PHE A 203 -5.37 17.76 11.40
C PHE A 203 -4.48 18.95 10.98
N PHE A 204 -4.60 19.43 9.74
CA PHE A 204 -3.79 20.54 9.23
C PHE A 204 -4.30 21.93 9.66
N LYS A 205 -5.60 22.08 9.93
CA LYS A 205 -6.21 23.31 10.42
C LYS A 205 -6.05 23.55 11.91
N ALA A 206 -5.64 22.56 12.69
CA ALA A 206 -5.32 22.71 14.12
C ALA A 206 -4.10 23.65 14.26
N ALA A 207 -4.37 24.94 14.22
CA ALA A 207 -3.47 26.00 13.78
C ALA A 207 -2.41 26.44 14.79
N ASP A 208 -2.54 26.13 16.08
CA ASP A 208 -1.59 26.59 17.11
C ASP A 208 -0.58 25.50 17.46
N ARG A 209 0.23 25.13 16.46
CA ARG A 209 1.39 24.28 16.73
C ARG A 209 2.60 25.19 16.93
N ALA A 210 3.09 25.22 18.16
CA ALA A 210 4.38 25.81 18.46
C ALA A 210 5.46 25.19 17.54
N LEU A 211 6.42 25.99 17.16
CA LEU A 211 7.60 25.49 16.44
C LEU A 211 8.23 24.37 17.28
N PRO A 212 8.56 23.19 16.70
CA PRO A 212 9.27 22.15 17.41
C PRO A 212 10.57 22.69 18.01
N GLN A 213 10.87 22.30 19.25
CA GLN A 213 12.05 22.79 19.98
C GLN A 213 13.34 22.60 19.21
N GLU A 214 13.43 21.50 18.44
CA GLU A 214 14.58 21.17 17.59
C GLU A 214 14.82 22.17 16.46
N LEU A 215 13.81 22.98 16.14
CA LEU A 215 13.88 23.98 15.07
C LEU A 215 14.02 25.42 15.60
N GLU A 216 13.88 25.65 16.89
CA GLU A 216 13.90 27.01 17.48
C GLU A 216 15.22 27.74 17.23
N ASP A 217 16.34 27.05 17.39
CA ASP A 217 17.70 27.59 17.23
C ASP A 217 18.20 27.58 15.77
N ILE A 218 17.41 27.09 14.83
CA ILE A 218 17.80 27.05 13.41
C ILE A 218 17.44 28.39 12.76
N PRO A 219 18.40 29.12 12.16
CA PRO A 219 18.15 30.41 11.53
C PRO A 219 17.14 30.34 10.38
N GLU A 220 16.36 31.39 10.21
CA GLU A 220 15.52 31.61 9.02
C GLU A 220 16.31 32.33 7.92
N PRO A 221 15.92 32.16 6.63
CA PRO A 221 14.79 31.33 6.14
C PRO A 221 15.14 29.83 6.13
N ARG A 222 14.13 28.99 6.42
CA ARG A 222 14.26 27.55 6.50
C ARG A 222 13.65 26.88 5.27
N VAL A 223 14.37 25.96 4.64
CA VAL A 223 13.87 25.06 3.58
C VAL A 223 13.76 23.67 4.18
N ILE A 224 12.55 23.14 4.25
CA ILE A 224 12.29 21.87 4.92
C ILE A 224 11.85 20.83 3.89
N TYR A 225 12.53 19.67 3.89
CA TYR A 225 12.06 18.45 3.25
C TYR A 225 11.56 17.49 4.31
N VAL A 226 10.36 16.94 4.11
CA VAL A 226 9.80 15.88 4.95
C VAL A 226 9.40 14.74 4.04
N GLY A 227 10.08 13.58 4.15
CA GLY A 227 9.81 12.41 3.32
C GLY A 227 10.90 11.37 3.37
N ALA A 228 10.65 10.19 2.82
CA ALA A 228 11.64 9.12 2.78
C ALA A 228 12.89 9.54 1.97
N ILE A 229 14.06 9.34 2.56
CA ILE A 229 15.36 9.52 1.89
C ILE A 229 15.68 8.20 1.18
N HIS A 230 15.32 8.13 -0.09
CA HIS A 230 15.46 6.92 -0.92
C HIS A 230 16.00 7.31 -2.31
N ASP A 231 16.08 6.36 -3.26
CA ASP A 231 16.65 6.56 -4.61
C ASP A 231 16.01 7.73 -5.41
N TRP A 232 14.81 8.15 -5.05
CA TRP A 232 14.15 9.33 -5.64
C TRP A 232 14.50 10.67 -4.99
N PHE A 233 15.25 10.66 -3.86
CA PHE A 233 15.71 11.88 -3.22
C PHE A 233 16.99 12.36 -3.90
N ASP A 234 16.93 13.49 -4.58
CA ASP A 234 18.05 14.08 -5.30
C ASP A 234 19.01 14.79 -4.34
N VAL A 235 19.96 14.03 -3.82
CA VAL A 235 20.98 14.51 -2.88
C VAL A 235 21.84 15.61 -3.53
N ASP A 236 22.18 15.48 -4.81
CA ASP A 236 23.04 16.42 -5.53
C ASP A 236 22.36 17.76 -5.69
N LEU A 237 21.05 17.76 -6.01
CA LEU A 237 20.26 18.98 -6.08
C LEU A 237 20.20 19.70 -4.72
N VAL A 238 19.92 18.96 -3.65
CA VAL A 238 19.85 19.53 -2.29
C VAL A 238 21.21 20.09 -1.88
N TYR A 239 22.29 19.37 -2.13
CA TYR A 239 23.67 19.85 -1.89
C TYR A 239 23.97 21.11 -2.69
N TYR A 240 23.64 21.13 -3.99
CA TYR A 240 23.82 22.31 -4.85
C TYR A 240 23.07 23.51 -4.29
N CYS A 241 21.80 23.34 -3.91
CA CYS A 241 21.01 24.42 -3.33
C CYS A 241 21.62 24.94 -2.02
N ALA A 242 21.95 24.06 -1.09
CA ALA A 242 22.54 24.44 0.18
C ALA A 242 23.88 25.19 0.03
N LYS A 243 24.71 24.77 -0.93
CA LYS A 243 25.99 25.42 -1.23
C LYS A 243 25.81 26.82 -1.82
N ASN A 244 24.80 27.02 -2.68
CA ASN A 244 24.57 28.28 -3.36
C ASN A 244 23.64 29.26 -2.62
N LEU A 245 23.00 28.79 -1.55
CA LEU A 245 22.10 29.59 -0.70
C LEU A 245 22.59 29.55 0.77
N PRO A 246 23.79 30.11 1.06
CA PRO A 246 24.43 29.99 2.39
C PRO A 246 23.65 30.68 3.52
N ASN A 247 22.74 31.58 3.17
CA ASN A 247 21.88 32.27 4.14
C ASN A 247 20.58 31.50 4.45
N TYR A 248 20.37 30.31 3.88
CA TYR A 248 19.21 29.46 4.12
C TYR A 248 19.62 28.24 4.94
N SER A 249 18.77 27.86 5.89
CA SER A 249 18.92 26.60 6.63
C SER A 249 18.13 25.47 5.92
N PHE A 250 18.84 24.40 5.56
CA PHE A 250 18.22 23.23 4.92
C PHE A 250 18.00 22.15 5.97
N ILE A 251 16.73 21.74 6.16
CA ILE A 251 16.30 20.77 7.18
C ILE A 251 15.74 19.56 6.45
N ILE A 252 16.32 18.39 6.69
CA ILE A 252 15.92 17.13 6.05
C ILE A 252 15.39 16.20 7.14
N ILE A 253 14.14 15.79 7.01
CA ILE A 253 13.43 14.91 7.96
C ILE A 253 12.91 13.70 7.17
N GLY A 254 13.46 12.48 7.50
CA GLY A 254 13.08 11.25 6.80
C GLY A 254 13.52 9.96 7.48
#